data_f16155ee2aaeb9ea542e901c2f9d22c2
#
_entry.id   f16155ee2aaeb9ea542e901c2f9d22c2
#
_cell.length_a   1.000
_cell.length_b   1.000
_cell.length_c   1.000
_cell.angle_alpha   90.00
_cell.angle_beta   90.00
_cell.angle_gamma   90.00
#
_symmetry.space_group_name_H-M   'P 1'
#
loop_
_entity.id
_entity.type
_entity.pdbx_description
1 polymer ?
#
loop_
_entity_poly.entity_id
_entity_poly.type
_entity_poly.pdbx_seq_one_letter_code
_entity_poly.pdbx_strand_id
1 'polypeptide(L)'
;VNGIIFSSMVKIQKSMQRHNRLTGLVTLLVFVFSLVAPMVFVNKAEAANLTLAMVRPDRLAASTTTGGIVCAKSTTVDVETLVKITFPTGFATVDTAANWVVDNVGIPTDSTFWIGMTSGVTAASAASGQDVTFPSGDMVVGTLYCFHFTGTSTLTTHGTPNNDYTGTITTQKAGPTNIDTSSYALSIVSNDQIAITATVPSTFTFALGDGADPD
;
A
#
# COMPACT_ATOMS: atom_id res chain seq x y z
N VAL A 1 -54.16 -60.42 37.10
CA VAL A 1 -53.31 -60.51 35.87
C VAL A 1 -53.28 -59.15 35.12
N ASN A 2 -54.36 -58.34 35.15
CA ASN A 2 -54.49 -57.11 34.38
C ASN A 2 -53.61 -55.91 34.89
N GLY A 3 -53.12 -55.88 36.12
CA GLY A 3 -52.41 -54.79 36.67
C GLY A 3 -50.90 -54.73 36.24
N ILE A 4 -50.30 -55.85 35.92
CA ILE A 4 -48.85 -55.97 35.57
C ILE A 4 -48.62 -55.47 34.15
N ILE A 5 -49.56 -55.75 33.22
CA ILE A 5 -49.47 -55.38 31.81
C ILE A 5 -49.55 -53.84 31.65
N PHE A 6 -50.43 -53.18 32.40
CA PHE A 6 -50.56 -51.71 32.36
C PHE A 6 -49.35 -50.96 32.89
N SER A 7 -48.71 -51.46 33.95
CA SER A 7 -47.46 -50.87 34.47
C SER A 7 -46.28 -50.95 33.51
N SER A 8 -46.19 -52.04 32.74
CA SER A 8 -45.14 -52.21 31.69
C SER A 8 -45.32 -51.27 30.49
N MET A 9 -46.55 -51.10 30.01
CA MET A 9 -46.83 -50.19 28.90
C MET A 9 -46.52 -48.72 29.25
N VAL A 10 -46.82 -48.24 30.43
CA VAL A 10 -46.54 -46.88 30.88
C VAL A 10 -45.04 -46.64 31.00
N LYS A 11 -44.25 -47.63 31.40
CA LYS A 11 -42.78 -47.53 31.45
C LYS A 11 -42.15 -47.44 30.04
N ILE A 12 -42.64 -48.22 29.10
CA ILE A 12 -42.19 -48.22 27.71
C ILE A 12 -42.51 -46.87 27.04
N GLN A 13 -43.69 -46.33 27.25
CA GLN A 13 -44.10 -45.04 26.70
C GLN A 13 -43.29 -43.87 27.26
N LYS A 14 -42.93 -43.85 28.54
CA LYS A 14 -42.02 -42.88 29.16
C LYS A 14 -40.61 -42.98 28.60
N SER A 15 -40.11 -44.19 28.35
CA SER A 15 -38.78 -44.42 27.75
C SER A 15 -38.72 -43.91 26.33
N MET A 16 -39.73 -44.19 25.48
CA MET A 16 -39.81 -43.67 24.12
C MET A 16 -39.87 -42.13 24.07
N GLN A 17 -40.63 -41.51 24.97
CA GLN A 17 -40.76 -40.06 25.03
C GLN A 17 -39.44 -39.36 25.45
N ARG A 18 -38.66 -40.00 26.31
CA ARG A 18 -37.32 -39.52 26.66
C ARG A 18 -36.33 -39.62 25.48
N HIS A 19 -36.38 -40.72 24.75
CA HIS A 19 -35.50 -40.95 23.60
C HIS A 19 -35.76 -39.91 22.49
N ASN A 20 -37.05 -39.67 22.16
CA ASN A 20 -37.42 -38.68 21.15
C ASN A 20 -37.07 -37.26 21.54
N ARG A 21 -37.11 -36.90 22.84
CA ARG A 21 -36.67 -35.57 23.29
C ARG A 21 -35.15 -35.43 23.21
N LEU A 22 -34.41 -36.48 23.52
CA LEU A 22 -32.92 -36.46 23.43
C LEU A 22 -32.46 -36.36 21.98
N THR A 23 -33.07 -37.13 21.07
CA THR A 23 -32.77 -37.08 19.63
C THR A 23 -33.11 -35.71 19.06
N GLY A 24 -34.26 -35.10 19.42
CA GLY A 24 -34.62 -33.75 18.97
C GLY A 24 -33.63 -32.68 19.46
N LEU A 25 -33.17 -32.80 20.71
CA LEU A 25 -32.18 -31.86 21.28
C LEU A 25 -30.80 -31.95 20.56
N VAL A 26 -30.36 -33.19 20.29
CA VAL A 26 -29.09 -33.42 19.57
C VAL A 26 -29.16 -32.90 18.12
N THR A 27 -30.30 -33.16 17.45
CA THR A 27 -30.51 -32.66 16.08
C THR A 27 -30.53 -31.13 16.02
N LEU A 28 -31.18 -30.47 16.99
CA LEU A 28 -31.20 -29.01 17.09
C LEU A 28 -29.78 -28.45 17.34
N LEU A 29 -29.00 -29.10 18.22
CA LEU A 29 -27.66 -28.69 18.55
C LEU A 29 -26.72 -28.82 17.35
N VAL A 30 -26.81 -29.90 16.57
CA VAL A 30 -26.05 -30.10 15.33
C VAL A 30 -26.43 -29.04 14.28
N PHE A 31 -27.72 -28.72 14.19
CA PHE A 31 -28.19 -27.70 13.23
C PHE A 31 -27.67 -26.30 13.59
N VAL A 32 -27.73 -25.92 14.88
CA VAL A 32 -27.20 -24.66 15.37
C VAL A 32 -25.67 -24.58 15.17
N PHE A 33 -24.97 -25.67 15.44
CA PHE A 33 -23.51 -25.75 15.24
C PHE A 33 -23.14 -25.64 13.77
N SER A 34 -23.93 -26.25 12.88
CA SER A 34 -23.77 -26.14 11.41
C SER A 34 -23.98 -24.72 10.88
N LEU A 35 -24.87 -23.94 11.49
CA LEU A 35 -25.11 -22.54 11.12
C LEU A 35 -24.05 -21.58 11.66
N VAL A 36 -23.47 -21.87 12.84
CA VAL A 36 -22.50 -20.99 13.52
C VAL A 36 -21.06 -21.31 13.10
N ALA A 37 -20.75 -22.58 12.83
CA ALA A 37 -19.42 -23.02 12.46
C ALA A 37 -18.80 -22.22 11.28
N PRO A 38 -19.47 -21.94 10.16
CA PRO A 38 -18.90 -21.16 9.08
C PRO A 38 -18.60 -19.70 9.47
N MET A 39 -19.29 -19.14 10.47
CA MET A 39 -19.03 -17.78 10.94
C MET A 39 -17.78 -17.67 11.84
N VAL A 40 -17.38 -18.78 12.49
CA VAL A 40 -16.22 -18.78 13.40
C VAL A 40 -14.93 -19.05 12.66
N PHE A 41 -14.97 -19.69 11.51
CA PHE A 41 -13.80 -20.00 10.68
C PHE A 41 -13.65 -19.10 9.45
N VAL A 42 -14.13 -17.86 9.53
CA VAL A 42 -13.74 -16.85 8.54
C VAL A 42 -12.24 -16.60 8.79
N ASN A 43 -11.39 -17.34 8.09
CA ASN A 43 -9.99 -16.94 7.94
C ASN A 43 -10.03 -15.52 7.36
N LYS A 44 -9.60 -14.53 8.15
CA LYS A 44 -9.25 -13.24 7.58
C LYS A 44 -8.18 -13.57 6.55
N ALA A 45 -8.47 -13.38 5.28
CA ALA A 45 -7.43 -13.37 4.27
C ALA A 45 -6.51 -12.21 4.67
N GLU A 46 -5.40 -12.52 5.32
CA GLU A 46 -4.35 -11.53 5.54
C GLU A 46 -3.79 -11.22 4.16
N ALA A 47 -3.76 -9.94 3.81
CA ALA A 47 -3.11 -9.50 2.60
C ALA A 47 -1.64 -10.00 2.64
N ALA A 48 -1.18 -10.63 1.57
CA ALA A 48 0.22 -11.02 1.47
C ALA A 48 1.09 -9.75 1.37
N ASN A 49 2.39 -9.90 1.55
CA ASN A 49 3.30 -8.77 1.49
C ASN A 49 3.74 -8.51 0.06
N LEU A 50 3.61 -7.27 -0.42
CA LEU A 50 4.34 -6.81 -1.59
C LEU A 50 5.84 -6.97 -1.35
N THR A 51 6.57 -7.35 -2.37
CA THR A 51 8.04 -7.32 -2.33
C THR A 51 8.57 -6.08 -3.05
N LEU A 52 9.75 -5.58 -2.64
CA LEU A 52 10.36 -4.37 -3.18
C LEU A 52 9.46 -3.13 -3.11
N ALA A 53 8.57 -3.06 -2.11
CA ALA A 53 7.72 -1.90 -1.89
C ALA A 53 8.58 -0.68 -1.52
N MET A 54 8.51 0.37 -2.32
CA MET A 54 9.32 1.59 -2.15
C MET A 54 8.51 2.82 -2.55
N VAL A 55 8.62 3.86 -1.74
CA VAL A 55 8.28 5.23 -2.13
C VAL A 55 9.55 6.08 -1.97
N ARG A 56 9.95 6.76 -3.01
CA ARG A 56 11.12 7.64 -3.01
C ARG A 56 10.70 9.04 -3.47
N PRO A 57 10.52 10.00 -2.55
CA PRO A 57 10.34 11.40 -2.91
C PRO A 57 11.56 11.93 -3.70
N ASP A 58 11.32 12.86 -4.63
CA ASP A 58 12.39 13.50 -5.41
C ASP A 58 13.22 14.45 -4.53
N ARG A 59 12.59 14.99 -3.46
CA ARG A 59 13.22 15.85 -2.47
C ARG A 59 12.98 15.26 -1.08
N LEU A 60 14.03 15.23 -0.28
CA LEU A 60 14.00 14.74 1.09
C LEU A 60 14.10 15.85 2.15
N ALA A 61 14.22 17.12 1.73
CA ALA A 61 14.23 18.24 2.65
C ALA A 61 12.88 18.38 3.38
N ALA A 62 12.92 18.77 4.64
CA ALA A 62 11.74 19.04 5.45
C ALA A 62 10.89 20.17 4.87
N SER A 63 9.56 20.09 5.00
CA SER A 63 8.57 21.07 4.52
C SER A 63 8.72 21.42 3.03
N THR A 64 9.13 20.45 2.21
CA THR A 64 9.34 20.66 0.78
C THR A 64 8.26 19.94 -0.03
N THR A 65 7.65 20.66 -0.97
CA THR A 65 6.73 20.05 -1.94
C THR A 65 7.54 19.26 -2.97
N THR A 66 7.10 18.04 -3.26
CA THR A 66 7.87 17.08 -4.07
C THR A 66 6.98 16.15 -4.86
N GLY A 67 7.47 15.65 -5.97
CA GLY A 67 7.05 14.42 -6.61
C GLY A 67 7.73 13.21 -5.98
N GLY A 68 7.62 12.06 -6.65
CA GLY A 68 8.33 10.87 -6.18
C GLY A 68 7.99 9.61 -6.97
N ILE A 69 8.80 8.59 -6.77
CA ILE A 69 8.65 7.30 -7.42
C ILE A 69 8.05 6.30 -6.43
N VAL A 70 7.07 5.55 -6.90
CA VAL A 70 6.46 4.43 -6.20
C VAL A 70 6.80 3.16 -6.97
N CYS A 71 7.30 2.16 -6.29
CA CYS A 71 7.57 0.83 -6.86
C CYS A 71 7.02 -0.26 -5.95
N ALA A 72 6.49 -1.32 -6.55
CA ALA A 72 6.13 -2.54 -5.85
C ALA A 72 6.09 -3.74 -6.80
N LYS A 73 6.21 -4.92 -6.20
CA LYS A 73 6.11 -6.20 -6.88
C LYS A 73 5.04 -7.03 -6.17
N SER A 74 3.99 -7.42 -6.91
CA SER A 74 2.91 -8.29 -6.40
C SER A 74 3.44 -9.70 -6.10
N THR A 75 2.87 -10.32 -5.09
CA THR A 75 3.16 -11.69 -4.69
C THR A 75 1.95 -12.62 -4.78
N THR A 76 0.76 -12.06 -4.78
CA THR A 76 -0.50 -12.80 -4.86
C THR A 76 -1.03 -12.80 -6.30
N VAL A 77 -1.52 -13.95 -6.75
CA VAL A 77 -2.25 -14.06 -8.02
C VAL A 77 -3.70 -13.66 -7.76
N ASP A 78 -4.03 -12.42 -8.05
CA ASP A 78 -5.41 -11.89 -8.01
C ASP A 78 -5.50 -10.74 -9.04
N VAL A 79 -6.68 -10.21 -9.28
CA VAL A 79 -6.89 -9.12 -10.26
C VAL A 79 -6.89 -7.80 -9.53
N GLU A 80 -5.79 -7.07 -9.61
CA GLU A 80 -5.68 -5.72 -9.08
C GLU A 80 -6.46 -4.74 -9.96
N THR A 81 -7.12 -3.79 -9.31
CA THR A 81 -7.80 -2.67 -9.98
C THR A 81 -7.36 -1.32 -9.44
N LEU A 82 -6.78 -1.30 -8.25
CA LEU A 82 -6.34 -0.11 -7.55
C LEU A 82 -5.01 -0.37 -6.82
N VAL A 83 -4.22 0.68 -6.68
CA VAL A 83 -3.11 0.76 -5.74
C VAL A 83 -3.30 1.98 -4.84
N LYS A 84 -3.24 1.75 -3.54
CA LYS A 84 -3.34 2.79 -2.52
C LYS A 84 -1.98 3.01 -1.87
N ILE A 85 -1.56 4.26 -1.81
CA ILE A 85 -0.38 4.70 -1.07
C ILE A 85 -0.87 5.47 0.14
N THR A 86 -0.49 5.00 1.34
CA THR A 86 -0.68 5.75 2.57
C THR A 86 0.65 6.39 2.95
N PHE A 87 0.71 7.71 2.86
CA PHE A 87 1.89 8.46 3.27
C PHE A 87 2.01 8.53 4.80
N PRO A 88 3.23 8.69 5.34
CA PRO A 88 3.42 8.78 6.78
C PRO A 88 2.65 9.96 7.39
N THR A 89 2.19 9.80 8.62
CA THR A 89 1.53 10.88 9.38
C THR A 89 2.41 12.12 9.43
N GLY A 90 1.81 13.29 9.20
CA GLY A 90 2.49 14.59 9.19
C GLY A 90 3.10 14.98 7.84
N PHE A 91 3.03 14.11 6.83
CA PHE A 91 3.17 14.53 5.43
C PHE A 91 1.85 15.17 5.00
N ALA A 92 1.90 16.24 4.22
CA ALA A 92 0.71 16.86 3.67
C ALA A 92 0.50 16.38 2.23
N THR A 93 -0.63 15.77 1.97
CA THR A 93 -1.09 15.38 0.63
C THR A 93 -2.19 16.33 0.18
N VAL A 94 -2.31 16.55 -1.12
CA VAL A 94 -3.42 17.33 -1.68
C VAL A 94 -4.60 16.39 -1.90
N ASP A 95 -5.74 16.69 -1.28
CA ASP A 95 -6.97 15.89 -1.35
C ASP A 95 -7.69 15.95 -2.71
N THR A 96 -7.09 16.62 -3.70
CA THR A 96 -7.64 16.73 -5.06
C THR A 96 -6.97 15.72 -5.96
N ALA A 97 -7.68 14.65 -6.30
CA ALA A 97 -7.17 13.58 -7.17
C ALA A 97 -6.63 14.11 -8.52
N ALA A 98 -7.26 15.15 -9.06
CA ALA A 98 -6.85 15.76 -10.34
C ALA A 98 -5.43 16.36 -10.31
N ASN A 99 -4.85 16.62 -9.15
CA ASN A 99 -3.50 17.16 -9.03
C ASN A 99 -2.41 16.09 -9.12
N TRP A 100 -2.78 14.80 -8.99
CA TRP A 100 -1.87 13.68 -9.02
C TRP A 100 -1.68 13.18 -10.44
N VAL A 101 -0.70 13.73 -11.14
CA VAL A 101 -0.29 13.29 -12.47
C VAL A 101 0.80 12.25 -12.31
N VAL A 102 0.80 11.23 -13.18
CA VAL A 102 1.82 10.19 -13.18
C VAL A 102 2.54 10.12 -14.51
N ASP A 103 3.80 9.75 -14.47
CA ASP A 103 4.61 9.46 -15.65
C ASP A 103 5.63 8.33 -15.39
N ASN A 104 6.46 8.07 -16.37
CA ASN A 104 7.52 7.06 -16.28
C ASN A 104 8.93 7.68 -16.19
N VAL A 105 9.03 8.95 -15.85
CA VAL A 105 10.33 9.64 -15.76
C VAL A 105 11.08 9.18 -14.52
N GLY A 106 12.34 8.79 -14.69
CA GLY A 106 13.22 8.42 -13.58
C GLY A 106 12.89 7.10 -12.90
N ILE A 107 11.93 6.30 -13.39
CA ILE A 107 11.71 4.95 -12.85
C ILE A 107 12.91 4.05 -13.17
N PRO A 108 13.20 3.01 -12.36
CA PRO A 108 14.28 2.07 -12.61
C PRO A 108 14.17 1.39 -13.98
N THR A 109 15.30 1.20 -14.65
CA THR A 109 15.35 0.61 -16.02
C THR A 109 14.90 -0.84 -16.08
N ASP A 110 14.96 -1.56 -14.97
CA ASP A 110 14.50 -2.94 -14.80
C ASP A 110 13.04 -3.05 -14.34
N SER A 111 12.35 -1.92 -14.25
CA SER A 111 10.93 -1.86 -13.90
C SER A 111 10.04 -1.69 -15.13
N THR A 112 8.78 -2.05 -14.96
CA THR A 112 7.71 -1.79 -15.92
C THR A 112 6.86 -0.61 -15.42
N PHE A 113 6.44 0.28 -16.31
CA PHE A 113 5.48 1.32 -15.96
C PHE A 113 4.19 0.68 -15.43
N TRP A 114 3.61 1.27 -14.38
CA TRP A 114 2.49 0.66 -13.66
C TRP A 114 1.30 0.43 -14.59
N ILE A 115 0.87 -0.82 -14.67
CA ILE A 115 -0.22 -1.24 -15.53
C ILE A 115 -1.54 -0.58 -15.10
N GLY A 116 -2.36 -0.14 -16.07
CA GLY A 116 -3.62 0.55 -15.80
C GLY A 116 -3.48 2.07 -15.64
N MET A 117 -2.24 2.62 -15.63
CA MET A 117 -1.98 4.05 -15.64
C MET A 117 -1.60 4.54 -17.04
N THR A 118 -1.82 5.82 -17.32
CA THR A 118 -1.39 6.49 -18.58
C THR A 118 -0.41 7.60 -18.21
N SER A 119 0.77 7.57 -18.83
CA SER A 119 1.81 8.57 -18.60
C SER A 119 1.39 9.97 -19.04
N GLY A 120 1.69 10.97 -18.22
CA GLY A 120 1.45 12.38 -18.50
C GLY A 120 0.01 12.85 -18.25
N VAL A 121 -0.83 12.03 -17.63
CA VAL A 121 -2.20 12.38 -17.30
C VAL A 121 -2.49 12.23 -15.81
N THR A 122 -3.56 12.87 -15.35
CA THR A 122 -4.10 12.65 -14.00
C THR A 122 -4.47 11.18 -13.87
N ALA A 123 -3.87 10.51 -12.86
CA ALA A 123 -4.09 9.10 -12.64
C ALA A 123 -4.76 8.79 -11.30
N ALA A 124 -4.63 9.64 -10.27
CA ALA A 124 -5.28 9.34 -9.01
C ALA A 124 -6.80 9.27 -9.16
N SER A 125 -7.39 8.21 -8.62
CA SER A 125 -8.84 8.01 -8.57
C SER A 125 -9.45 8.62 -7.31
N ALA A 126 -8.68 8.73 -6.22
CA ALA A 126 -9.07 9.37 -4.97
C ALA A 126 -7.83 9.86 -4.21
N ALA A 127 -8.00 10.95 -3.45
CA ALA A 127 -7.02 11.46 -2.51
C ALA A 127 -7.75 12.00 -1.27
N SER A 128 -7.34 11.60 -0.07
CA SER A 128 -7.92 12.04 1.18
C SER A 128 -6.98 11.79 2.36
N GLY A 129 -6.65 12.82 3.10
CA GLY A 129 -5.71 12.74 4.22
C GLY A 129 -4.33 12.27 3.75
N GLN A 130 -3.82 11.17 4.29
CA GLN A 130 -2.57 10.55 3.86
C GLN A 130 -2.74 9.52 2.75
N ASP A 131 -3.97 9.19 2.37
CA ASP A 131 -4.27 8.13 1.40
C ASP A 131 -4.44 8.71 0.00
N VAL A 132 -3.69 8.16 -0.95
CA VAL A 132 -3.86 8.44 -2.38
C VAL A 132 -4.01 7.12 -3.12
N THR A 133 -5.10 7.00 -3.89
CA THR A 133 -5.44 5.79 -4.62
C THR A 133 -5.32 6.04 -6.11
N PHE A 134 -4.64 5.16 -6.81
CA PHE A 134 -4.46 5.19 -8.26
C PHE A 134 -5.11 3.95 -8.90
N PRO A 135 -5.52 4.03 -10.16
CA PRO A 135 -5.94 2.85 -10.91
C PRO A 135 -4.76 1.88 -11.07
N SER A 136 -5.05 0.61 -11.09
CA SER A 136 -4.12 -0.45 -11.46
C SER A 136 -4.78 -1.38 -12.46
N GLY A 137 -3.99 -2.09 -13.23
CA GLY A 137 -4.43 -3.28 -13.95
C GLY A 137 -3.98 -4.53 -13.23
N ASP A 138 -4.26 -5.68 -13.80
CA ASP A 138 -3.87 -6.99 -13.32
C ASP A 138 -2.34 -7.15 -13.38
N MET A 139 -1.70 -7.21 -12.20
CA MET A 139 -0.25 -7.23 -12.07
C MET A 139 0.29 -8.65 -12.27
N VAL A 140 1.33 -8.80 -13.04
CA VAL A 140 2.05 -10.07 -13.16
C VAL A 140 2.92 -10.29 -11.93
N VAL A 141 2.64 -11.35 -11.18
CA VAL A 141 3.41 -11.73 -9.99
C VAL A 141 4.90 -11.80 -10.30
N GLY A 142 5.70 -11.20 -9.44
CA GLY A 142 7.15 -11.17 -9.59
C GLY A 142 7.68 -10.09 -10.53
N THR A 143 6.84 -9.31 -11.21
CA THR A 143 7.25 -8.16 -12.02
C THR A 143 7.29 -6.89 -11.17
N LEU A 144 8.36 -6.11 -11.30
CA LEU A 144 8.49 -4.81 -10.63
C LEU A 144 7.75 -3.76 -11.44
N TYR A 145 6.71 -3.19 -10.84
CA TYR A 145 5.96 -2.07 -11.42
C TYR A 145 6.32 -0.78 -10.69
N CYS A 146 6.55 0.27 -11.46
CA CYS A 146 6.87 1.59 -10.92
C CYS A 146 6.08 2.68 -11.66
N PHE A 147 5.84 3.78 -10.97
CA PHE A 147 5.41 5.04 -11.56
C PHE A 147 6.02 6.22 -10.79
N HIS A 148 6.16 7.33 -11.47
CA HIS A 148 6.54 8.59 -10.86
C HIS A 148 5.30 9.47 -10.78
N PHE A 149 4.95 9.97 -9.59
CA PHE A 149 3.93 10.98 -9.42
C PHE A 149 4.58 12.35 -9.50
N THR A 150 4.06 13.16 -10.39
CA THR A 150 4.54 14.53 -10.59
C THR A 150 3.62 15.49 -9.87
N GLY A 151 4.15 16.60 -9.44
CA GLY A 151 3.28 17.65 -8.99
C GLY A 151 3.96 18.77 -8.25
N THR A 152 3.62 19.95 -8.64
CA THR A 152 3.96 21.17 -7.91
C THR A 152 3.19 21.33 -6.62
N SER A 153 2.25 20.43 -6.30
CA SER A 153 1.36 20.56 -5.13
C SER A 153 0.76 19.23 -4.68
N THR A 154 1.43 18.10 -4.87
CA THR A 154 0.88 16.78 -4.54
C THR A 154 1.25 16.32 -3.14
N LEU A 155 2.54 16.26 -2.85
CA LEU A 155 3.07 15.81 -1.58
C LEU A 155 3.98 16.90 -0.99
N THR A 156 3.79 17.23 0.28
CA THR A 156 4.75 18.00 1.07
C THR A 156 5.33 17.10 2.15
N THR A 157 6.65 17.05 2.21
CA THR A 157 7.38 16.25 3.20
C THR A 157 7.12 16.75 4.62
N HIS A 158 7.32 15.89 5.61
CA HIS A 158 7.17 16.24 7.01
C HIS A 158 8.07 17.43 7.40
N GLY A 159 7.56 18.32 8.26
CA GLY A 159 8.28 19.51 8.69
C GLY A 159 9.46 19.26 9.63
N THR A 160 9.57 18.06 10.20
CA THR A 160 10.64 17.67 11.13
C THR A 160 11.54 16.63 10.49
N PRO A 161 12.87 16.82 10.46
CA PRO A 161 13.79 15.78 10.04
C PRO A 161 13.71 14.55 10.94
N ASN A 162 13.64 13.37 10.34
CA ASN A 162 13.63 12.08 11.03
C ASN A 162 13.93 10.95 10.05
N ASN A 163 14.47 9.85 10.52
CA ASN A 163 14.85 8.67 9.72
C ASN A 163 13.86 7.51 9.81
N ASP A 164 12.69 7.73 10.40
CA ASP A 164 11.75 6.66 10.75
C ASP A 164 10.29 7.00 10.40
N TYR A 165 10.08 7.62 9.26
CA TYR A 165 8.74 7.83 8.74
C TYR A 165 8.28 6.60 7.97
N THR A 166 7.18 5.98 8.39
CA THR A 166 6.65 4.78 7.73
C THR A 166 5.31 5.04 7.08
N GLY A 167 5.16 4.53 5.87
CA GLY A 167 3.90 4.49 5.12
C GLY A 167 3.62 3.09 4.60
N THR A 168 2.54 2.92 3.84
CA THR A 168 2.19 1.62 3.24
C THR A 168 1.83 1.75 1.78
N ILE A 169 2.09 0.70 1.02
CA ILE A 169 1.55 0.48 -0.33
C ILE A 169 0.62 -0.72 -0.25
N THR A 170 -0.59 -0.59 -0.78
CA THR A 170 -1.60 -1.65 -0.77
C THR A 170 -2.19 -1.80 -2.16
N THR A 171 -2.14 -2.99 -2.75
CA THR A 171 -2.89 -3.32 -3.94
C THR A 171 -4.27 -3.81 -3.58
N GLN A 172 -5.27 -3.46 -4.39
CA GLN A 172 -6.67 -3.73 -4.10
C GLN A 172 -7.41 -4.19 -5.35
N LYS A 173 -8.41 -5.04 -5.15
CA LYS A 173 -9.40 -5.38 -6.17
C LYS A 173 -10.66 -4.52 -6.07
N ALA A 174 -11.55 -4.67 -7.01
CA ALA A 174 -12.84 -3.98 -7.02
C ALA A 174 -13.59 -4.15 -5.70
N GLY A 175 -14.17 -3.04 -5.17
CA GLY A 175 -14.83 -3.03 -3.85
C GLY A 175 -13.87 -2.84 -2.68
N PRO A 176 -12.81 -2.08 -2.81
CA PRO A 176 -11.51 -1.86 -2.15
C PRO A 176 -11.10 -2.95 -1.13
N THR A 177 -11.04 -4.20 -1.62
CA THR A 177 -10.51 -5.32 -0.83
C THR A 177 -9.01 -5.45 -1.05
N ASN A 178 -8.22 -5.45 0.01
CA ASN A 178 -6.77 -5.57 -0.06
C ASN A 178 -6.34 -6.95 -0.58
N ILE A 179 -5.36 -6.96 -1.50
CA ILE A 179 -4.71 -8.14 -2.04
C ILE A 179 -3.35 -8.30 -1.36
N ASP A 180 -2.43 -7.38 -1.62
CA ASP A 180 -1.10 -7.34 -1.03
C ASP A 180 -0.87 -6.00 -0.32
N THR A 181 -0.12 -6.01 0.78
CA THR A 181 0.24 -4.79 1.53
C THR A 181 1.68 -4.88 2.00
N SER A 182 2.42 -3.79 1.91
CA SER A 182 3.75 -3.68 2.52
C SER A 182 4.03 -2.28 3.02
N SER A 183 4.80 -2.19 4.10
CA SER A 183 5.29 -0.93 4.63
C SER A 183 6.56 -0.51 3.92
N TYR A 184 6.77 0.80 3.82
CA TYR A 184 8.03 1.42 3.39
C TYR A 184 8.47 2.45 4.43
N ALA A 185 9.76 2.77 4.45
CA ALA A 185 10.33 3.77 5.34
C ALA A 185 10.93 4.94 4.55
N LEU A 186 10.85 6.13 5.11
CA LEU A 186 11.40 7.37 4.55
C LEU A 186 12.27 8.08 5.59
N SER A 187 13.36 8.69 5.11
CA SER A 187 14.16 9.64 5.87
C SER A 187 13.93 11.05 5.35
N ILE A 188 13.68 11.98 6.25
CA ILE A 188 13.60 13.41 5.93
C ILE A 188 14.76 14.14 6.61
N VAL A 189 15.48 14.92 5.84
CA VAL A 189 16.63 15.70 6.28
C VAL A 189 16.28 17.19 6.37
N SER A 190 17.06 17.93 7.12
CA SER A 190 16.83 19.38 7.24
C SER A 190 17.08 20.12 5.92
N ASN A 191 18.06 19.67 5.14
CA ASN A 191 18.38 20.19 3.83
C ASN A 191 19.01 19.10 2.97
N ASP A 192 18.51 18.90 1.76
CA ASP A 192 18.98 17.92 0.77
C ASP A 192 19.82 18.57 -0.35
N GLN A 193 20.17 19.84 -0.20
CA GLN A 193 21.00 20.58 -1.15
C GLN A 193 22.47 20.54 -0.76
N ILE A 194 23.34 20.29 -1.72
CA ILE A 194 24.78 20.40 -1.57
C ILE A 194 25.18 21.74 -2.19
N ALA A 195 25.68 22.68 -1.37
CA ALA A 195 26.26 23.91 -1.85
C ALA A 195 27.74 23.65 -2.21
N ILE A 196 28.10 23.75 -3.49
CA ILE A 196 29.45 23.67 -3.96
C ILE A 196 29.95 25.10 -4.20
N THR A 197 30.87 25.57 -3.40
CA THR A 197 31.54 26.87 -3.58
C THR A 197 32.89 26.63 -4.23
N ALA A 198 33.06 27.09 -5.46
CA ALA A 198 34.33 27.08 -6.15
C ALA A 198 34.91 28.51 -6.14
N THR A 199 36.09 28.69 -5.55
CA THR A 199 36.85 29.93 -5.69
C THR A 199 37.82 29.74 -6.86
N VAL A 200 37.60 30.45 -7.94
CA VAL A 200 38.55 30.49 -9.07
C VAL A 200 39.53 31.63 -8.78
N PRO A 201 40.81 31.36 -8.44
CA PRO A 201 41.80 32.42 -8.33
C PRO A 201 42.00 33.07 -9.70
N SER A 202 41.96 34.36 -9.77
CA SER A 202 42.27 35.11 -10.98
C SER A 202 43.75 34.99 -11.27
N THR A 203 44.15 34.05 -12.09
CA THR A 203 45.52 33.90 -12.61
C THR A 203 45.63 34.52 -13.99
N PHE A 204 45.38 35.81 -14.10
CA PHE A 204 45.80 36.57 -15.26
C PHE A 204 47.09 37.32 -14.90
N THR A 205 48.22 36.78 -15.29
CA THR A 205 49.50 37.52 -15.29
C THR A 205 49.71 37.97 -16.74
N PHE A 206 49.48 39.24 -17.01
CA PHE A 206 49.96 39.87 -18.23
C PHE A 206 51.39 40.27 -18.03
N ALA A 207 52.31 39.59 -18.67
CA ALA A 207 53.68 40.09 -18.86
C ALA A 207 53.71 40.87 -20.21
N LEU A 208 53.67 42.15 -20.12
CA LEU A 208 54.08 42.98 -21.25
C LEU A 208 55.59 42.86 -21.32
N GLY A 209 56.05 42.09 -22.30
CA GLY A 209 57.47 42.18 -22.67
C GLY A 209 57.75 43.57 -23.18
N ASP A 210 58.71 44.27 -22.56
CA ASP A 210 59.30 45.42 -23.17
C ASP A 210 60.05 44.92 -24.42
N GLY A 211 59.53 45.27 -25.57
CA GLY A 211 60.19 44.99 -26.83
C GLY A 211 61.50 45.74 -26.84
N ALA A 212 62.56 45.16 -26.26
CA ALA A 212 63.90 45.58 -26.61
C ALA A 212 64.18 45.10 -28.01
N ASP A 213 64.11 46.05 -28.94
CA ASP A 213 64.52 45.90 -30.34
C ASP A 213 66.00 45.51 -30.34
N PRO A 214 66.40 44.39 -30.91
CA PRO A 214 67.84 44.14 -31.10
C PRO A 214 68.35 44.93 -32.32
N ASP A 215 69.20 45.91 -32.12
CA ASP A 215 70.02 46.46 -33.19
C ASP A 215 70.94 45.40 -33.79
#